data_3136b5d7c4aaf0d65d466a8a44208b38
#
_entry.id   3136b5d7c4aaf0d65d466a8a44208b38
#
_cell.length_a   1.000
_cell.length_b   1.000
_cell.length_c   1.000
_cell.angle_alpha   90.00
_cell.angle_beta   90.00
_cell.angle_gamma   90.00
#
_symmetry.space_group_name_H-M   'P 1'
#
loop_
_entity.id
_entity.type
_entity.pdbx_description
1 polymer ?
#
loop_
_entity_poly.entity_id
_entity_poly.type
_entity_poly.pdbx_seq_one_letter_code
_entity_poly.pdbx_strand_id
1 'polypeptide(L)'
;MTKAIVITMGGTGAKLGEALTHLVAAGIGPSDVHLFPIDQDSGNGNTARLERVAKAYENCRKLWRTPGQPHVVTDDLFAHNLTLASRWTPHDGGSTLSKLLGKLDEEDRALFDLLYCPRTEQDMGLGGGYRARPNVGATALTTAIRATPQPDFWTELTQAMAPALNGNPVRVLLMGSLFGGTGAAGFPTLARLIRNHAAKMRMGDNLSIGGVLMLPYFDFRDPDQDAEGDAANVARQEELLLQTRSALEHYAELTSPHGALFSDLYLVGSQPYTRLAYHAPQGDAQSNPALAVELVAALGGCRFLKDGPSADGPKVFATALQQANGWNWSDLPEVEAYEKLGRLLRLATAWRHWEPLALNPKKRLGFLRDAWAKAQNLGKLSDNTGPHVEALDRYLVHLVEWAAMVEAYARGSGQSFNLWKTDKQLAAPINTNEPPAAVQLKDLADEKAYEAAFNDLIVPAEGKLDPGNAASLLTEIGRAGKEDAPGLGMFMTALHRGCAV
;
A
#
# COMPACT_ATOMS: atom_id res chain seq x y z
N MET A 1 19.72 -13.02 6.52
CA MET A 1 18.34 -12.70 6.08
C MET A 1 18.38 -11.46 5.22
N THR A 2 17.64 -11.43 4.12
CA THR A 2 17.52 -10.23 3.29
C THR A 2 16.69 -9.16 4.02
N LYS A 3 17.19 -7.92 4.06
CA LYS A 3 16.45 -6.78 4.59
C LYS A 3 15.70 -6.10 3.44
N ALA A 4 14.39 -5.96 3.56
CA ALA A 4 13.55 -5.26 2.60
C ALA A 4 13.18 -3.87 3.13
N ILE A 5 13.50 -2.83 2.37
CA ILE A 5 13.20 -1.44 2.66
C ILE A 5 12.30 -0.92 1.54
N VAL A 6 11.18 -0.35 1.89
CA VAL A 6 10.22 0.23 0.94
C VAL A 6 10.07 1.71 1.23
N ILE A 7 10.25 2.55 0.22
CA ILE A 7 10.07 4.00 0.31
C ILE A 7 8.90 4.38 -0.59
N THR A 8 7.81 4.84 0.01
CA THR A 8 6.63 5.31 -0.72
C THR A 8 6.66 6.83 -0.86
N MET A 9 6.42 7.34 -2.06
CA MET A 9 6.56 8.76 -2.36
C MET A 9 5.27 9.36 -2.91
N GLY A 10 4.73 10.32 -2.17
CA GLY A 10 3.50 11.03 -2.49
C GLY A 10 2.25 10.14 -2.39
N GLY A 11 1.10 10.68 -2.74
CA GLY A 11 -0.19 9.98 -2.61
C GLY A 11 -0.30 8.68 -3.41
N THR A 12 0.30 8.61 -4.61
CA THR A 12 0.33 7.36 -5.40
C THR A 12 1.22 6.32 -4.74
N GLY A 13 2.42 6.70 -4.29
CA GLY A 13 3.29 5.81 -3.54
C GLY A 13 2.62 5.26 -2.29
N ALA A 14 1.86 6.10 -1.58
CA ALA A 14 1.10 5.70 -0.41
C ALA A 14 0.05 4.62 -0.72
N LYS A 15 -0.68 4.75 -1.83
CA LYS A 15 -1.66 3.73 -2.28
C LYS A 15 -0.99 2.39 -2.61
N LEU A 16 0.20 2.43 -3.23
CA LEU A 16 1.01 1.23 -3.45
C LEU A 16 1.48 0.61 -2.13
N GLY A 17 1.88 1.43 -1.15
CA GLY A 17 2.25 1.00 0.18
C GLY A 17 1.09 0.37 0.96
N GLU A 18 -0.15 0.87 0.79
CA GLU A 18 -1.36 0.27 1.34
C GLU A 18 -1.60 -1.13 0.76
N ALA A 19 -1.58 -1.27 -0.57
CA ALA A 19 -1.70 -2.57 -1.23
C ALA A 19 -0.59 -3.54 -0.77
N LEU A 20 0.66 -3.08 -0.69
CA LEU A 20 1.78 -3.85 -0.16
C LEU A 20 1.54 -4.32 1.29
N THR A 21 0.97 -3.46 2.14
CA THR A 21 0.67 -3.81 3.53
C THR A 21 -0.31 -4.98 3.60
N HIS A 22 -1.35 -4.98 2.77
CA HIS A 22 -2.31 -6.08 2.70
C HIS A 22 -1.68 -7.37 2.13
N LEU A 23 -0.76 -7.25 1.16
CA LEU A 23 -0.01 -8.39 0.64
C LEU A 23 0.92 -8.99 1.70
N VAL A 24 1.66 -8.17 2.43
CA VAL A 24 2.50 -8.61 3.56
C VAL A 24 1.66 -9.30 4.63
N ALA A 25 0.50 -8.78 4.96
CA ALA A 25 -0.42 -9.39 5.92
C ALA A 25 -0.96 -10.75 5.43
N ALA A 26 -1.15 -10.91 4.13
CA ALA A 26 -1.50 -12.18 3.51
C ALA A 26 -0.33 -13.17 3.41
N GLY A 27 0.89 -12.78 3.80
CA GLY A 27 2.09 -13.61 3.68
C GLY A 27 2.68 -13.64 2.26
N ILE A 28 2.45 -12.57 1.48
CA ILE A 28 3.01 -12.39 0.13
C ILE A 28 4.18 -11.42 0.19
N GLY A 29 5.24 -11.69 -0.58
CA GLY A 29 6.45 -10.88 -0.59
C GLY A 29 7.44 -11.22 0.53
N PRO A 30 8.32 -10.28 0.93
CA PRO A 30 9.36 -10.53 1.91
C PRO A 30 8.80 -10.68 3.32
N SER A 31 9.48 -11.48 4.15
CA SER A 31 9.05 -11.78 5.53
C SER A 31 9.27 -10.63 6.52
N ASP A 32 10.08 -9.63 6.18
CA ASP A 32 10.36 -8.45 7.02
C ASP A 32 10.52 -7.21 6.15
N VAL A 33 9.61 -6.26 6.29
CA VAL A 33 9.54 -5.00 5.53
C VAL A 33 9.69 -3.81 6.47
N HIS A 34 10.57 -2.87 6.12
CA HIS A 34 10.64 -1.56 6.75
C HIS A 34 10.10 -0.50 5.78
N LEU A 35 8.97 0.10 6.10
CA LEU A 35 8.20 1.00 5.25
C LEU A 35 8.43 2.46 5.64
N PHE A 36 8.91 3.28 4.70
CA PHE A 36 9.22 4.70 4.87
C PHE A 36 8.29 5.56 4.00
N PRO A 37 7.25 6.16 4.56
CA PRO A 37 6.39 7.10 3.83
C PRO A 37 7.05 8.48 3.68
N ILE A 38 7.04 9.03 2.47
CA ILE A 38 7.49 10.38 2.17
C ILE A 38 6.38 11.13 1.47
N ASP A 39 5.96 12.26 2.01
CA ASP A 39 5.08 13.18 1.29
C ASP A 39 5.33 14.61 1.71
N GLN A 40 5.49 15.49 0.71
CA GLN A 40 5.59 16.91 0.94
C GLN A 40 4.23 17.53 1.28
N ASP A 41 3.14 16.94 0.79
CA ASP A 41 1.79 17.34 1.17
C ASP A 41 1.40 16.69 2.50
N SER A 42 1.46 17.45 3.58
CA SER A 42 1.12 16.97 4.92
C SER A 42 -0.38 16.64 5.08
N GLY A 43 -1.25 17.25 4.26
CA GLY A 43 -2.71 17.02 4.23
C GLY A 43 -3.16 15.83 3.37
N ASN A 44 -2.23 15.11 2.71
CA ASN A 44 -2.59 14.03 1.80
C ASN A 44 -3.28 12.85 2.51
N GLY A 45 -4.57 12.66 2.22
CA GLY A 45 -5.39 11.61 2.81
C GLY A 45 -4.97 10.19 2.43
N ASN A 46 -4.32 9.97 1.27
CA ASN A 46 -3.81 8.66 0.87
C ASN A 46 -2.64 8.25 1.77
N THR A 47 -1.73 9.19 2.08
CA THR A 47 -0.61 8.94 2.99
C THR A 47 -1.12 8.69 4.41
N ALA A 48 -2.08 9.48 4.86
CA ALA A 48 -2.73 9.25 6.17
C ALA A 48 -3.46 7.90 6.25
N ARG A 49 -4.05 7.42 5.13
CA ARG A 49 -4.69 6.09 5.06
C ARG A 49 -3.65 4.98 5.14
N LEU A 50 -2.54 5.07 4.40
CA LEU A 50 -1.42 4.14 4.50
C LEU A 50 -0.93 4.01 5.95
N GLU A 51 -0.70 5.14 6.63
CA GLU A 51 -0.22 5.15 8.02
C GLU A 51 -1.20 4.43 8.97
N ARG A 52 -2.51 4.68 8.82
CA ARG A 52 -3.53 3.99 9.62
C ARG A 52 -3.54 2.48 9.39
N VAL A 53 -3.51 2.06 8.11
CA VAL A 53 -3.54 0.64 7.72
C VAL A 53 -2.28 -0.08 8.17
N ALA A 54 -1.10 0.47 7.88
CA ALA A 54 0.18 -0.13 8.27
C ALA A 54 0.31 -0.24 9.80
N LYS A 55 -0.09 0.79 10.54
CA LYS A 55 -0.07 0.77 12.00
C LYS A 55 -1.09 -0.20 12.59
N ALA A 56 -2.26 -0.32 11.99
CA ALA A 56 -3.25 -1.31 12.39
C ALA A 56 -2.72 -2.74 12.21
N TYR A 57 -2.06 -3.02 11.07
CA TYR A 57 -1.42 -4.31 10.83
C TYR A 57 -0.26 -4.58 11.81
N GLU A 58 0.65 -3.63 11.99
CA GLU A 58 1.78 -3.76 12.91
C GLU A 58 1.31 -4.09 14.35
N ASN A 59 0.31 -3.37 14.84
CA ASN A 59 -0.29 -3.61 16.16
C ASN A 59 -0.98 -4.98 16.23
N CYS A 60 -1.74 -5.34 15.21
CA CYS A 60 -2.39 -6.64 15.10
C CYS A 60 -1.35 -7.76 15.16
N ARG A 61 -0.35 -7.73 14.30
CA ARG A 61 0.72 -8.72 14.26
C ARG A 61 1.47 -8.84 15.59
N LYS A 62 1.78 -7.71 16.23
CA LYS A 62 2.47 -7.68 17.52
C LYS A 62 1.71 -8.47 18.57
N LEU A 63 0.40 -8.37 18.65
CA LEU A 63 -0.41 -9.09 19.61
C LEU A 63 -0.55 -10.58 19.25
N TRP A 64 -0.76 -10.91 17.98
CA TRP A 64 -1.08 -12.26 17.55
C TRP A 64 0.14 -13.14 17.23
N ARG A 65 1.35 -12.57 17.08
CA ARG A 65 2.57 -13.30 16.68
C ARG A 65 3.75 -13.18 17.63
N THR A 66 3.75 -12.25 18.59
CA THR A 66 4.88 -12.10 19.51
C THR A 66 4.90 -13.25 20.53
N PRO A 67 6.00 -14.00 20.66
CA PRO A 67 6.13 -15.04 21.67
C PRO A 67 5.85 -14.50 23.08
N GLY A 68 5.15 -15.28 23.89
CA GLY A 68 4.76 -14.89 25.26
C GLY A 68 3.44 -14.14 25.36
N GLN A 69 2.82 -13.75 24.25
CA GLN A 69 1.44 -13.27 24.26
C GLN A 69 0.46 -14.43 24.52
N PRO A 70 -0.69 -14.19 25.21
CA PRO A 70 -1.60 -15.25 25.64
C PRO A 70 -2.35 -15.94 24.50
N HIS A 71 -2.40 -15.35 23.30
CA HIS A 71 -3.26 -15.79 22.20
C HIS A 71 -2.51 -15.87 20.87
N VAL A 72 -1.28 -16.36 20.89
CA VAL A 72 -0.45 -16.48 19.67
C VAL A 72 -1.03 -17.50 18.71
N VAL A 73 -1.12 -17.14 17.43
CA VAL A 73 -1.47 -18.08 16.35
C VAL A 73 -0.28 -18.97 16.00
N THR A 74 -0.55 -20.19 15.59
CA THR A 74 0.46 -21.24 15.37
C THR A 74 0.74 -21.54 13.90
N ASP A 75 -0.13 -21.05 12.99
CA ASP A 75 0.04 -21.18 11.54
C ASP A 75 0.78 -19.97 10.93
N ASP A 76 0.64 -19.75 9.62
CA ASP A 76 1.28 -18.67 8.85
C ASP A 76 0.49 -17.35 8.84
N LEU A 77 -0.65 -17.26 9.53
CA LEU A 77 -1.42 -16.01 9.64
C LEU A 77 -0.53 -14.90 10.24
N PHE A 78 -0.42 -13.77 9.54
CA PHE A 78 0.41 -12.63 9.92
C PHE A 78 1.90 -12.97 10.16
N ALA A 79 2.43 -13.98 9.46
CA ALA A 79 3.82 -14.39 9.62
C ALA A 79 4.81 -13.30 9.22
N HIS A 80 4.51 -12.52 8.19
CA HIS A 80 5.38 -11.46 7.69
C HIS A 80 5.32 -10.22 8.56
N ASN A 81 6.47 -9.59 8.78
CA ASN A 81 6.60 -8.37 9.57
C ASN A 81 6.57 -7.14 8.67
N LEU A 82 5.92 -6.09 9.16
CA LEU A 82 6.02 -4.75 8.62
C LEU A 82 6.26 -3.78 9.76
N THR A 83 7.30 -2.98 9.64
CA THR A 83 7.63 -1.89 10.55
C THR A 83 7.42 -0.58 9.82
N LEU A 84 6.57 0.28 10.37
CA LEU A 84 6.29 1.59 9.80
C LEU A 84 7.20 2.64 10.43
N ALA A 85 8.04 3.29 9.60
CA ALA A 85 8.75 4.50 9.99
C ALA A 85 7.81 5.71 10.06
N SER A 86 8.20 6.74 10.78
CA SER A 86 7.48 8.01 10.78
C SER A 86 7.47 8.63 9.39
N ARG A 87 6.32 9.19 8.98
CA ARG A 87 6.23 9.92 7.72
C ARG A 87 7.22 11.08 7.72
N TRP A 88 7.97 11.20 6.65
CA TRP A 88 8.85 12.34 6.43
C TRP A 88 8.20 13.36 5.50
N THR A 89 8.00 14.57 6.01
CA THR A 89 7.64 15.75 5.23
C THR A 89 8.90 16.62 5.14
N PRO A 90 9.53 16.74 3.95
CA PRO A 90 10.83 17.38 3.80
C PRO A 90 10.90 18.83 4.28
N HIS A 91 9.84 19.60 4.06
CA HIS A 91 9.79 21.02 4.42
C HIS A 91 8.43 21.41 4.99
N ASP A 92 8.42 22.42 5.83
CA ASP A 92 7.19 23.01 6.36
C ASP A 92 6.41 23.81 5.31
N GLY A 93 5.15 24.14 5.63
CA GLY A 93 4.24 24.83 4.72
C GLY A 93 4.65 26.24 4.32
N GLY A 94 5.53 26.86 5.08
CA GLY A 94 6.03 28.23 4.83
C GLY A 94 7.31 28.28 3.99
N SER A 95 7.87 27.13 3.63
CA SER A 95 9.08 27.02 2.82
C SER A 95 8.81 27.31 1.35
N THR A 96 9.77 27.96 0.68
CA THR A 96 9.82 28.18 -0.77
C THR A 96 11.24 27.92 -1.25
N LEU A 97 11.47 27.68 -2.55
CA LEU A 97 12.85 27.50 -3.05
C LEU A 97 13.73 28.72 -2.75
N SER A 98 13.21 29.92 -2.92
CA SER A 98 13.94 31.16 -2.60
C SER A 98 14.41 31.19 -1.15
N LYS A 99 13.58 30.73 -0.21
CA LYS A 99 13.96 30.66 1.21
C LYS A 99 14.96 29.55 1.49
N LEU A 100 14.79 28.37 0.87
CA LEU A 100 15.65 27.20 1.08
C LEU A 100 17.08 27.44 0.59
N LEU A 101 17.24 28.11 -0.54
CA LEU A 101 18.55 28.41 -1.12
C LEU A 101 19.20 29.65 -0.49
N GLY A 102 18.44 30.49 0.21
CA GLY A 102 18.94 31.64 0.95
C GLY A 102 19.56 32.75 0.07
N LYS A 103 20.65 33.35 0.54
CA LYS A 103 21.38 34.35 -0.23
C LYS A 103 22.28 33.66 -1.25
N LEU A 104 21.98 33.83 -2.51
CA LEU A 104 22.79 33.39 -3.64
C LEU A 104 23.72 34.55 -4.06
N ASP A 105 24.93 34.23 -4.51
CA ASP A 105 25.74 35.18 -5.23
C ASP A 105 25.16 35.54 -6.59
N GLU A 106 25.80 36.42 -7.34
CA GLU A 106 25.27 36.93 -8.61
C GLU A 106 25.17 35.84 -9.68
N GLU A 107 26.15 34.93 -9.74
CA GLU A 107 26.20 33.83 -10.71
C GLU A 107 25.15 32.77 -10.38
N ASP A 108 25.08 32.34 -9.12
CA ASP A 108 24.10 31.39 -8.63
C ASP A 108 22.67 31.94 -8.75
N ARG A 109 22.48 33.25 -8.52
CA ARG A 109 21.20 33.91 -8.70
C ARG A 109 20.75 33.89 -10.17
N ALA A 110 21.66 34.22 -11.10
CA ALA A 110 21.34 34.18 -12.53
C ALA A 110 20.96 32.76 -12.97
N LEU A 111 21.66 31.74 -12.47
CA LEU A 111 21.34 30.35 -12.73
C LEU A 111 19.98 29.96 -12.15
N PHE A 112 19.69 30.36 -10.92
CA PHE A 112 18.39 30.12 -10.27
C PHE A 112 17.23 30.76 -11.04
N ASP A 113 17.38 32.01 -11.51
CA ASP A 113 16.38 32.70 -12.29
C ASP A 113 16.20 32.09 -13.69
N LEU A 114 17.23 31.44 -14.22
CA LEU A 114 17.14 30.70 -15.48
C LEU A 114 16.42 29.36 -15.30
N LEU A 115 16.65 28.63 -14.20
CA LEU A 115 16.13 27.30 -13.96
C LEU A 115 14.71 27.30 -13.40
N TYR A 116 14.30 28.34 -12.67
CA TYR A 116 13.03 28.38 -11.95
C TYR A 116 12.26 29.67 -12.25
N CYS A 117 11.02 29.51 -12.68
CA CYS A 117 10.13 30.65 -12.92
C CYS A 117 9.82 31.39 -11.60
N PRO A 118 10.09 32.73 -11.51
CA PRO A 118 9.95 33.49 -10.26
C PRO A 118 8.56 33.37 -9.63
N ARG A 119 7.49 33.52 -10.43
CA ARG A 119 6.12 33.55 -9.92
C ARG A 119 5.54 32.19 -9.57
N THR A 120 5.94 31.13 -10.26
CA THR A 120 5.27 29.83 -10.20
C THR A 120 6.10 28.74 -9.54
N GLU A 121 7.41 28.96 -9.36
CA GLU A 121 8.34 27.95 -8.81
C GLU A 121 9.21 28.48 -7.67
N GLN A 122 9.83 29.65 -7.83
CA GLN A 122 10.76 30.17 -6.81
C GLN A 122 10.08 30.46 -5.47
N ASP A 123 8.91 31.13 -5.52
CA ASP A 123 8.16 31.58 -4.34
C ASP A 123 6.90 30.75 -4.08
N MET A 124 6.76 29.62 -4.77
CA MET A 124 5.70 28.66 -4.52
C MET A 124 5.85 28.06 -3.12
N GLY A 125 4.80 28.16 -2.30
CA GLY A 125 4.75 27.48 -1.00
C GLY A 125 4.77 25.97 -1.16
N LEU A 126 5.67 25.28 -0.47
CA LEU A 126 5.88 23.84 -0.59
C LEU A 126 4.89 23.01 0.23
N GLY A 127 4.10 23.60 1.12
CA GLY A 127 3.18 22.90 2.03
C GLY A 127 2.11 22.07 1.36
N GLY A 128 1.69 22.42 0.15
CA GLY A 128 0.71 21.65 -0.65
C GLY A 128 1.38 20.74 -1.67
N GLY A 129 2.59 20.25 -1.40
CA GLY A 129 3.32 19.39 -2.33
C GLY A 129 4.04 20.18 -3.44
N TYR A 130 4.71 19.47 -4.34
CA TYR A 130 5.47 20.10 -5.44
C TYR A 130 4.61 20.37 -6.70
N ARG A 131 3.30 20.15 -6.63
CA ARG A 131 2.32 20.49 -7.68
C ARG A 131 2.75 20.06 -9.08
N ALA A 132 3.14 18.81 -9.25
CA ALA A 132 3.65 18.24 -10.49
C ALA A 132 4.89 18.97 -11.09
N ARG A 133 5.74 19.60 -10.27
CA ARG A 133 7.01 20.21 -10.67
C ARG A 133 8.21 19.42 -10.12
N PRO A 134 8.69 18.42 -10.87
CA PRO A 134 9.78 17.54 -10.41
C PRO A 134 11.11 18.28 -10.15
N ASN A 135 11.42 19.33 -10.91
CA ASN A 135 12.60 20.18 -10.74
C ASN A 135 12.61 20.86 -9.36
N VAL A 136 11.48 21.46 -8.96
CA VAL A 136 11.30 22.08 -7.65
C VAL A 136 11.47 21.04 -6.55
N GLY A 137 10.80 19.90 -6.69
CA GLY A 137 10.86 18.82 -5.72
C GLY A 137 12.26 18.19 -5.58
N ALA A 138 12.99 18.01 -6.67
CA ALA A 138 14.34 17.45 -6.64
C ALA A 138 15.31 18.35 -5.86
N THR A 139 15.22 19.66 -6.07
CA THR A 139 16.03 20.64 -5.33
C THR A 139 15.65 20.69 -3.87
N ALA A 140 14.35 20.77 -3.57
CA ALA A 140 13.85 20.79 -2.20
C ALA A 140 14.27 19.52 -1.42
N LEU A 141 14.07 18.34 -1.98
CA LEU A 141 14.47 17.07 -1.36
C LEU A 141 16.00 16.99 -1.13
N THR A 142 16.78 17.40 -2.14
CA THR A 142 18.24 17.40 -2.00
C THR A 142 18.70 18.34 -0.89
N THR A 143 18.11 19.51 -0.81
CA THR A 143 18.40 20.50 0.25
C THR A 143 18.03 19.94 1.62
N ALA A 144 16.87 19.32 1.78
CA ALA A 144 16.44 18.73 3.03
C ALA A 144 17.37 17.59 3.52
N ILE A 145 17.79 16.69 2.64
CA ILE A 145 18.67 15.57 3.01
C ILE A 145 20.10 16.04 3.32
N ARG A 146 20.56 17.13 2.67
CA ARG A 146 21.88 17.71 2.93
C ARG A 146 21.92 18.70 4.10
N ALA A 147 20.79 18.98 4.72
CA ALA A 147 20.72 19.85 5.89
C ALA A 147 21.58 19.32 7.04
N THR A 148 22.02 20.24 7.89
CA THR A 148 22.78 19.92 9.10
C THR A 148 22.04 20.50 10.31
N PRO A 149 21.58 19.65 11.26
CA PRO A 149 21.73 18.19 11.28
C PRO A 149 20.92 17.49 10.17
N GLN A 150 21.33 16.28 9.82
CA GLN A 150 20.58 15.47 8.87
C GLN A 150 19.19 15.09 9.44
N PRO A 151 18.14 15.00 8.60
CA PRO A 151 16.80 14.61 9.06
C PRO A 151 16.78 13.18 9.61
N ASP A 152 15.94 12.95 10.60
CA ASP A 152 15.77 11.61 11.23
C ASP A 152 15.46 10.53 10.20
N PHE A 153 14.63 10.85 9.21
CA PHE A 153 14.36 9.96 8.08
C PHE A 153 15.64 9.41 7.43
N TRP A 154 16.60 10.28 7.10
CA TRP A 154 17.83 9.84 6.44
C TRP A 154 18.71 9.02 7.38
N THR A 155 18.76 9.38 8.64
CA THR A 155 19.48 8.64 9.67
C THR A 155 18.88 7.25 9.86
N GLU A 156 17.56 7.12 9.98
CA GLU A 156 16.87 5.84 10.14
C GLU A 156 17.01 4.98 8.88
N LEU A 157 16.88 5.57 7.68
CA LEU A 157 17.07 4.87 6.42
C LEU A 157 18.50 4.30 6.28
N THR A 158 19.52 5.10 6.60
CA THR A 158 20.92 4.64 6.51
C THR A 158 21.23 3.57 7.55
N GLN A 159 20.65 3.62 8.74
CA GLN A 159 20.71 2.54 9.72
C GLN A 159 20.04 1.27 9.22
N ALA A 160 18.87 1.37 8.57
CA ALA A 160 18.19 0.22 7.99
C ALA A 160 19.01 -0.44 6.85
N MET A 161 19.85 0.33 6.16
CA MET A 161 20.77 -0.18 5.12
C MET A 161 22.07 -0.77 5.66
N ALA A 162 22.42 -0.52 6.92
CA ALA A 162 23.69 -0.94 7.52
C ALA A 162 23.99 -2.46 7.42
N PRO A 163 23.01 -3.39 7.41
CA PRO A 163 23.29 -4.81 7.21
C PRO A 163 24.10 -5.13 5.94
N ALA A 164 24.00 -4.28 4.90
CA ALA A 164 24.78 -4.43 3.66
C ALA A 164 26.30 -4.35 3.88
N LEU A 165 26.75 -3.61 4.91
CA LEU A 165 28.17 -3.50 5.27
C LEU A 165 28.75 -4.84 5.75
N ASN A 166 27.90 -5.71 6.28
CA ASN A 166 28.27 -7.03 6.81
C ASN A 166 27.95 -8.16 5.82
N GLY A 167 27.77 -7.85 4.52
CA GLY A 167 27.51 -8.84 3.48
C GLY A 167 26.07 -9.35 3.43
N ASN A 168 25.15 -8.81 4.22
CA ASN A 168 23.74 -9.21 4.15
C ASN A 168 23.03 -8.46 3.01
N PRO A 169 22.25 -9.15 2.17
CA PRO A 169 21.51 -8.48 1.10
C PRO A 169 20.49 -7.49 1.65
N VAL A 170 20.55 -6.25 1.14
CA VAL A 170 19.56 -5.19 1.40
C VAL A 170 18.91 -4.80 0.08
N ARG A 171 17.60 -4.83 0.02
CA ARG A 171 16.80 -4.46 -1.14
C ARG A 171 15.98 -3.23 -0.82
N VAL A 172 16.25 -2.15 -1.52
CA VAL A 172 15.51 -0.89 -1.40
C VAL A 172 14.57 -0.77 -2.59
N LEU A 173 13.28 -0.68 -2.32
CA LEU A 173 12.24 -0.48 -3.32
C LEU A 173 11.67 0.92 -3.20
N LEU A 174 11.74 1.69 -4.26
CA LEU A 174 11.08 2.97 -4.39
C LEU A 174 9.72 2.80 -5.07
N MET A 175 8.66 3.41 -4.53
CA MET A 175 7.30 3.33 -5.07
C MET A 175 6.72 4.74 -5.26
N GLY A 176 6.28 5.04 -6.48
CA GLY A 176 5.73 6.36 -6.79
C GLY A 176 5.11 6.44 -8.19
N SER A 177 4.88 7.65 -8.69
CA SER A 177 4.35 7.90 -10.04
C SER A 177 5.26 8.82 -10.83
N LEU A 178 5.20 8.70 -12.16
CA LEU A 178 5.94 9.59 -13.09
C LEU A 178 5.32 11.00 -13.20
N PHE A 179 4.06 11.15 -12.81
CA PHE A 179 3.26 12.34 -13.05
C PHE A 179 2.95 13.16 -11.78
N GLY A 180 3.21 12.60 -10.58
CA GLY A 180 3.00 13.30 -9.31
C GLY A 180 4.20 14.15 -8.90
N GLY A 181 3.97 15.23 -8.14
CA GLY A 181 5.05 16.13 -7.72
C GLY A 181 6.10 15.44 -6.84
N THR A 182 5.70 14.90 -5.69
CA THR A 182 6.62 14.22 -4.73
C THR A 182 7.20 12.93 -5.32
N GLY A 183 6.39 12.14 -6.01
CA GLY A 183 6.83 10.89 -6.62
C GLY A 183 7.86 11.11 -7.73
N ALA A 184 7.51 11.91 -8.73
CA ALA A 184 8.38 12.16 -9.88
C ALA A 184 9.71 12.86 -9.48
N ALA A 185 9.68 13.74 -8.48
CA ALA A 185 10.86 14.40 -7.95
C ALA A 185 11.72 13.46 -7.09
N GLY A 186 11.09 12.74 -6.18
CA GLY A 186 11.78 11.95 -5.16
C GLY A 186 12.42 10.69 -5.73
N PHE A 187 11.77 10.06 -6.69
CA PHE A 187 12.18 8.74 -7.19
C PHE A 187 13.63 8.71 -7.72
N PRO A 188 14.03 9.52 -8.73
CA PRO A 188 15.42 9.53 -9.21
C PRO A 188 16.38 10.18 -8.19
N THR A 189 15.91 11.18 -7.45
CA THR A 189 16.72 11.92 -6.48
C THR A 189 17.16 11.00 -5.34
N LEU A 190 16.23 10.30 -4.70
CA LEU A 190 16.54 9.39 -3.60
C LEU A 190 17.35 8.19 -4.06
N ALA A 191 17.03 7.60 -5.22
CA ALA A 191 17.82 6.50 -5.77
C ALA A 191 19.28 6.92 -5.94
N ARG A 192 19.55 8.11 -6.48
CA ARG A 192 20.90 8.64 -6.64
C ARG A 192 21.60 8.90 -5.30
N LEU A 193 20.89 9.47 -4.34
CA LEU A 193 21.44 9.72 -3.01
C LEU A 193 21.76 8.43 -2.26
N ILE A 194 20.89 7.42 -2.35
CA ILE A 194 21.10 6.08 -1.79
C ILE A 194 22.31 5.41 -2.45
N ARG A 195 22.43 5.44 -3.80
CA ARG A 195 23.59 4.91 -4.53
C ARG A 195 24.89 5.59 -4.11
N ASN A 196 24.88 6.91 -3.99
CA ASN A 196 26.05 7.68 -3.55
C ASN A 196 26.46 7.31 -2.12
N HIS A 197 25.48 7.16 -1.22
CA HIS A 197 25.72 6.71 0.15
C HIS A 197 26.31 5.29 0.16
N ALA A 198 25.70 4.36 -0.56
CA ALA A 198 26.15 2.97 -0.65
C ALA A 198 27.59 2.86 -1.21
N ALA A 199 27.92 3.64 -2.25
CA ALA A 199 29.27 3.71 -2.79
C ALA A 199 30.28 4.26 -1.79
N LYS A 200 29.94 5.37 -1.11
CA LYS A 200 30.76 5.97 -0.05
C LYS A 200 31.04 5.00 1.11
N MET A 201 30.02 4.24 1.49
CA MET A 201 30.09 3.26 2.58
C MET A 201 30.63 1.89 2.11
N ARG A 202 30.91 1.70 0.82
CA ARG A 202 31.40 0.45 0.24
C ARG A 202 30.47 -0.75 0.45
N MET A 203 29.16 -0.53 0.32
CA MET A 203 28.15 -1.60 0.46
C MET A 203 28.17 -2.60 -0.70
N GLY A 204 28.75 -2.23 -1.86
CA GLY A 204 28.92 -3.09 -3.02
C GLY A 204 27.60 -3.66 -3.55
N ASP A 205 27.64 -4.92 -3.98
CA ASP A 205 26.50 -5.63 -4.56
C ASP A 205 25.48 -6.10 -3.48
N ASN A 206 25.78 -5.89 -2.20
CA ASN A 206 24.87 -6.23 -1.12
C ASN A 206 23.68 -5.28 -1.02
N LEU A 207 23.71 -4.13 -1.74
CA LEU A 207 22.59 -3.21 -1.80
C LEU A 207 22.08 -3.11 -3.23
N SER A 208 20.83 -3.49 -3.44
CA SER A 208 20.11 -3.31 -4.71
C SER A 208 18.98 -2.33 -4.59
N ILE A 209 18.74 -1.54 -5.64
CA ILE A 209 17.65 -0.56 -5.70
C ILE A 209 16.71 -0.96 -6.82
N GLY A 210 15.45 -1.27 -6.47
CA GLY A 210 14.36 -1.46 -7.41
C GLY A 210 13.41 -0.29 -7.42
N GLY A 211 12.57 -0.21 -8.43
CA GLY A 211 11.57 0.82 -8.54
C GLY A 211 10.25 0.33 -9.10
N VAL A 212 9.15 0.82 -8.53
CA VAL A 212 7.79 0.69 -9.08
C VAL A 212 7.26 2.08 -9.41
N LEU A 213 7.08 2.35 -10.68
CA LEU A 213 6.61 3.62 -11.21
C LEU A 213 5.26 3.47 -11.89
N MET A 214 4.28 4.17 -11.36
CA MET A 214 2.97 4.25 -11.98
C MET A 214 3.00 5.22 -13.17
N LEU A 215 2.58 4.73 -14.32
CA LEU A 215 2.16 5.54 -15.46
C LEU A 215 0.76 6.12 -15.16
N PRO A 216 0.27 7.12 -15.92
CA PRO A 216 -1.10 7.59 -15.75
C PRO A 216 -2.10 6.44 -15.86
N TYR A 217 -3.01 6.33 -14.89
CA TYR A 217 -4.01 5.26 -14.80
C TYR A 217 -5.36 5.73 -14.28
N PHE A 218 -5.46 7.02 -13.97
CA PHE A 218 -6.70 7.71 -13.61
C PHE A 218 -6.79 9.06 -14.30
N ASP A 219 -7.99 9.59 -14.35
CA ASP A 219 -8.34 10.90 -14.90
C ASP A 219 -9.13 11.68 -13.86
N PHE A 220 -8.88 12.98 -13.77
CA PHE A 220 -9.66 13.86 -12.91
C PHE A 220 -10.80 14.47 -13.71
N ARG A 221 -11.96 14.63 -13.08
CA ARG A 221 -13.04 15.42 -13.66
C ARG A 221 -12.59 16.86 -13.78
N ASP A 222 -12.99 17.47 -14.89
CA ASP A 222 -12.88 18.93 -15.01
C ASP A 222 -13.66 19.59 -13.87
N PRO A 223 -13.11 20.65 -13.25
CA PRO A 223 -13.87 21.43 -12.29
C PRO A 223 -15.14 21.94 -12.97
N ASP A 224 -16.28 21.85 -12.26
CA ASP A 224 -17.50 22.51 -12.73
C ASP A 224 -17.17 23.96 -12.99
N GLN A 225 -17.70 24.51 -14.10
CA GLN A 225 -17.42 25.89 -14.57
C GLN A 225 -17.77 26.96 -13.54
N ASP A 226 -18.53 26.59 -12.49
CA ASP A 226 -18.95 27.44 -11.40
C ASP A 226 -18.04 27.40 -10.15
N ALA A 227 -16.98 26.58 -10.16
CA ALA A 227 -16.02 26.57 -9.06
C ALA A 227 -15.10 27.80 -9.16
N GLU A 228 -15.45 28.87 -8.47
CA GLU A 228 -14.58 30.01 -8.18
C GLU A 228 -13.38 29.54 -7.35
N GLY A 229 -12.36 29.01 -7.98
CA GLY A 229 -11.11 28.58 -7.33
C GLY A 229 -10.06 28.34 -8.38
N ASP A 230 -8.93 28.93 -8.18
CA ASP A 230 -7.62 28.86 -8.84
C ASP A 230 -7.52 27.79 -9.97
N ALA A 231 -8.25 28.00 -11.07
CA ALA A 231 -8.25 27.12 -12.25
C ALA A 231 -6.84 26.88 -12.84
N ALA A 232 -5.87 27.70 -12.43
CA ALA A 232 -4.47 27.60 -12.79
C ALA A 232 -3.70 26.47 -12.08
N ASN A 233 -4.27 25.86 -11.03
CA ASN A 233 -3.61 24.85 -10.20
C ASN A 233 -4.20 23.44 -10.37
N VAL A 234 -5.09 23.21 -11.31
CA VAL A 234 -5.70 21.91 -11.57
C VAL A 234 -4.75 21.06 -12.40
N ALA A 235 -4.47 19.85 -11.94
CA ALA A 235 -3.73 18.86 -12.74
C ALA A 235 -4.62 18.41 -13.92
N ARG A 236 -4.21 18.74 -15.14
CA ARG A 236 -4.90 18.32 -16.36
C ARG A 236 -4.29 17.04 -16.92
N GLN A 237 -5.14 16.16 -17.45
CA GLN A 237 -4.72 14.89 -18.04
C GLN A 237 -3.64 15.06 -19.12
N GLU A 238 -3.77 16.06 -19.96
CA GLU A 238 -2.82 16.36 -21.02
C GLU A 238 -1.43 16.70 -20.48
N GLU A 239 -1.36 17.46 -19.40
CA GLU A 239 -0.09 17.81 -18.73
C GLU A 239 0.55 16.58 -18.09
N LEU A 240 -0.25 15.70 -17.48
CA LEU A 240 0.24 14.44 -16.90
C LEU A 240 0.86 13.53 -17.97
N LEU A 241 0.26 13.46 -19.18
CA LEU A 241 0.79 12.66 -20.28
C LEU A 241 2.11 13.23 -20.83
N LEU A 242 2.20 14.55 -21.00
CA LEU A 242 3.42 15.21 -21.45
C LEU A 242 4.56 15.02 -20.44
N GLN A 243 4.28 15.22 -19.17
CA GLN A 243 5.25 15.00 -18.10
C GLN A 243 5.71 13.54 -18.05
N THR A 244 4.79 12.60 -18.22
CA THR A 244 5.11 11.16 -18.25
C THR A 244 6.06 10.82 -19.39
N ARG A 245 5.83 11.36 -20.59
CA ARG A 245 6.72 11.13 -21.73
C ARG A 245 8.12 11.65 -21.47
N SER A 246 8.25 12.89 -21.03
CA SER A 246 9.56 13.48 -20.71
C SER A 246 10.28 12.73 -19.58
N ALA A 247 9.52 12.26 -18.58
CA ALA A 247 10.08 11.45 -17.52
C ALA A 247 10.59 10.09 -18.05
N LEU A 248 9.85 9.40 -18.92
CA LEU A 248 10.28 8.13 -19.51
C LEU A 248 11.55 8.28 -20.33
N GLU A 249 11.72 9.35 -21.09
CA GLU A 249 12.95 9.66 -21.81
C GLU A 249 14.13 9.80 -20.84
N HIS A 250 13.96 10.52 -19.74
CA HIS A 250 14.97 10.64 -18.69
C HIS A 250 15.27 9.28 -18.00
N TYR A 251 14.25 8.48 -17.70
CA TYR A 251 14.44 7.17 -17.08
C TYR A 251 15.14 6.16 -18.01
N ALA A 252 14.97 6.27 -19.32
CA ALA A 252 15.70 5.45 -20.28
C ALA A 252 17.21 5.67 -20.17
N GLU A 253 17.67 6.89 -19.89
CA GLU A 253 19.07 7.19 -19.61
C GLU A 253 19.54 6.60 -18.29
N LEU A 254 18.69 6.68 -17.23
CA LEU A 254 19.01 6.19 -15.89
C LEU A 254 19.01 4.66 -15.75
N THR A 255 18.45 3.94 -16.70
CA THR A 255 18.45 2.47 -16.79
C THR A 255 19.47 1.91 -17.77
N SER A 256 20.28 2.76 -18.39
CA SER A 256 21.35 2.37 -19.31
C SER A 256 22.38 1.46 -18.62
N PRO A 257 22.90 0.40 -19.29
CA PRO A 257 23.85 -0.55 -18.71
C PRO A 257 25.12 0.08 -18.12
N HIS A 258 25.52 1.25 -18.60
CA HIS A 258 26.76 1.91 -18.20
C HIS A 258 26.65 2.84 -16.96
N GLY A 259 25.55 2.77 -16.22
CA GLY A 259 25.36 3.61 -15.05
C GLY A 259 23.96 3.45 -14.44
N ALA A 260 23.42 2.25 -14.53
CA ALA A 260 22.07 1.97 -14.06
C ALA A 260 21.86 2.42 -12.61
N LEU A 261 20.94 3.34 -12.43
CA LEU A 261 20.53 3.80 -11.12
C LEU A 261 19.68 2.74 -10.41
N PHE A 262 18.87 2.01 -11.17
CA PHE A 262 18.02 0.93 -10.69
C PHE A 262 18.54 -0.43 -11.15
N SER A 263 18.41 -1.42 -10.27
CA SER A 263 18.67 -2.82 -10.62
C SER A 263 17.51 -3.38 -11.46
N ASP A 264 16.26 -3.12 -11.03
CA ASP A 264 15.06 -3.44 -11.80
C ASP A 264 14.05 -2.29 -11.67
N LEU A 265 13.32 -2.00 -12.74
CA LEU A 265 12.29 -0.98 -12.80
C LEU A 265 10.98 -1.57 -13.33
N TYR A 266 9.91 -1.38 -12.60
CA TYR A 266 8.55 -1.82 -12.96
C TYR A 266 7.71 -0.61 -13.36
N LEU A 267 7.32 -0.56 -14.62
CA LEU A 267 6.41 0.46 -15.17
C LEU A 267 5.01 -0.13 -15.27
N VAL A 268 4.07 0.44 -14.54
CA VAL A 268 2.71 -0.10 -14.46
C VAL A 268 1.69 0.96 -14.82
N GLY A 269 0.84 0.65 -15.79
CA GLY A 269 -0.24 1.50 -16.26
C GLY A 269 -1.54 0.72 -16.47
N SER A 270 -2.63 1.42 -16.68
CA SER A 270 -3.95 0.83 -16.97
C SER A 270 -4.75 1.73 -17.92
N GLN A 271 -5.52 1.12 -18.80
CA GLN A 271 -6.51 1.77 -19.66
C GLN A 271 -7.80 0.95 -19.69
N PRO A 272 -8.99 1.62 -19.78
CA PRO A 272 -9.21 3.06 -19.69
C PRO A 272 -8.82 3.60 -18.33
N TYR A 273 -8.67 4.94 -18.26
CA TYR A 273 -8.41 5.61 -16.99
C TYR A 273 -9.63 5.55 -16.08
N THR A 274 -9.39 5.29 -14.80
CA THR A 274 -10.45 5.41 -13.79
C THR A 274 -10.73 6.89 -13.54
N ARG A 275 -11.98 7.30 -13.69
CA ARG A 275 -12.39 8.69 -13.39
C ARG A 275 -12.46 8.89 -11.89
N LEU A 276 -11.67 9.85 -11.40
CA LEU A 276 -11.68 10.29 -10.01
C LEU A 276 -12.39 11.64 -9.88
N ALA A 277 -12.82 11.94 -8.67
CA ALA A 277 -13.32 13.25 -8.34
C ALA A 277 -12.22 14.31 -8.49
N TYR A 278 -12.65 15.58 -8.64
CA TYR A 278 -11.78 16.74 -8.75
C TYR A 278 -10.68 16.77 -7.67
N HIS A 279 -9.47 17.09 -8.09
CA HIS A 279 -8.33 17.28 -7.18
C HIS A 279 -8.23 18.75 -6.77
N ALA A 280 -8.55 19.06 -5.51
CA ALA A 280 -8.25 20.34 -4.91
C ALA A 280 -6.86 20.30 -4.26
N PRO A 281 -5.85 21.05 -4.75
CA PRO A 281 -4.59 21.21 -4.05
C PRO A 281 -4.84 21.83 -2.67
N GLN A 282 -4.19 21.31 -1.62
CA GLN A 282 -4.34 21.74 -0.22
C GLN A 282 -5.70 21.43 0.45
N GLY A 283 -6.58 20.69 -0.18
CA GLY A 283 -7.78 20.21 0.50
C GLY A 283 -7.44 19.15 1.54
N ASP A 284 -7.91 19.34 2.79
CA ASP A 284 -7.67 18.43 3.94
C ASP A 284 -8.17 17.00 3.75
N ALA A 285 -8.59 16.61 2.55
CA ALA A 285 -9.28 15.36 2.32
C ALA A 285 -9.04 14.72 0.96
N GLN A 286 -7.93 14.96 0.28
CA GLN A 286 -7.68 14.19 -0.95
C GLN A 286 -7.38 12.73 -0.60
N SER A 287 -8.43 11.92 -0.53
CA SER A 287 -8.34 10.48 -0.38
C SER A 287 -8.87 9.82 -1.64
N ASN A 288 -7.99 9.40 -2.53
CA ASN A 288 -8.38 8.66 -3.73
C ASN A 288 -8.68 7.19 -3.38
N PRO A 289 -9.61 6.54 -4.09
CA PRO A 289 -9.91 5.12 -3.86
C PRO A 289 -8.70 4.24 -4.19
N ALA A 290 -8.66 3.05 -3.60
CA ALA A 290 -7.75 2.00 -4.02
C ALA A 290 -8.20 1.43 -5.37
N LEU A 291 -7.24 1.18 -6.28
CA LEU A 291 -7.48 0.70 -7.63
C LEU A 291 -6.76 -0.62 -7.91
N ALA A 292 -7.35 -1.47 -8.75
CA ALA A 292 -6.81 -2.81 -9.04
C ALA A 292 -5.39 -2.78 -9.64
N VAL A 293 -5.06 -1.79 -10.43
CA VAL A 293 -3.70 -1.63 -11.02
C VAL A 293 -2.62 -1.46 -9.95
N GLU A 294 -2.97 -0.89 -8.80
CA GLU A 294 -2.05 -0.69 -7.67
C GLU A 294 -1.70 -2.00 -6.98
N LEU A 295 -2.63 -2.96 -6.96
CA LEU A 295 -2.35 -4.33 -6.51
C LEU A 295 -1.30 -5.00 -7.41
N VAL A 296 -1.43 -4.89 -8.74
CA VAL A 296 -0.44 -5.45 -9.67
C VAL A 296 0.93 -4.80 -9.48
N ALA A 297 0.95 -3.48 -9.31
CA ALA A 297 2.19 -2.75 -9.06
C ALA A 297 2.87 -3.18 -7.74
N ALA A 298 2.08 -3.33 -6.67
CA ALA A 298 2.59 -3.81 -5.38
C ALA A 298 3.11 -5.24 -5.46
N LEU A 299 2.45 -6.14 -6.20
CA LEU A 299 2.91 -7.52 -6.45
C LEU A 299 4.24 -7.54 -7.22
N GLY A 300 4.41 -6.68 -8.24
CA GLY A 300 5.70 -6.51 -8.91
C GLY A 300 6.82 -6.09 -7.95
N GLY A 301 6.50 -5.16 -7.04
CA GLY A 301 7.41 -4.75 -5.97
C GLY A 301 7.74 -5.89 -4.99
N CYS A 302 6.75 -6.69 -4.60
CA CYS A 302 6.95 -7.89 -3.77
C CYS A 302 7.92 -8.88 -4.41
N ARG A 303 7.81 -9.09 -5.73
CA ARG A 303 8.71 -9.97 -6.49
C ARG A 303 10.16 -9.48 -6.38
N PHE A 304 10.43 -8.21 -6.66
CA PHE A 304 11.79 -7.65 -6.50
C PHE A 304 12.31 -7.82 -5.07
N LEU A 305 11.48 -7.54 -4.07
CA LEU A 305 11.88 -7.64 -2.67
C LEU A 305 12.12 -9.10 -2.22
N LYS A 306 11.40 -10.08 -2.78
CA LYS A 306 11.52 -11.50 -2.48
C LYS A 306 12.67 -12.16 -3.24
N ASP A 307 12.73 -11.96 -4.56
CA ASP A 307 13.63 -12.68 -5.45
C ASP A 307 14.96 -11.94 -5.69
N GLY A 308 14.95 -10.61 -5.59
CA GLY A 308 16.10 -9.74 -5.85
C GLY A 308 16.15 -9.24 -7.29
N PRO A 309 17.26 -8.58 -7.64
CA PRO A 309 17.46 -8.06 -8.99
C PRO A 309 17.62 -9.18 -10.01
N SER A 310 17.30 -8.87 -11.26
CA SER A 310 17.49 -9.77 -12.39
C SER A 310 18.97 -10.15 -12.56
N ALA A 311 19.22 -11.44 -12.76
CA ALA A 311 20.59 -11.98 -12.86
C ALA A 311 21.37 -11.46 -14.07
N ASP A 312 20.67 -11.13 -15.18
CA ASP A 312 21.27 -10.68 -16.43
C ASP A 312 21.52 -9.15 -16.48
N GLY A 313 21.51 -8.50 -15.34
CA GLY A 313 21.68 -7.04 -15.20
C GLY A 313 20.35 -6.28 -15.12
N PRO A 314 20.42 -4.93 -15.16
CA PRO A 314 19.26 -4.06 -15.01
C PRO A 314 18.16 -4.35 -16.02
N LYS A 315 16.91 -4.49 -15.56
CA LYS A 315 15.75 -4.75 -16.42
C LYS A 315 14.62 -3.75 -16.18
N VAL A 316 13.92 -3.46 -17.26
CA VAL A 316 12.67 -2.70 -17.21
C VAL A 316 11.53 -3.67 -17.53
N PHE A 317 10.62 -3.85 -16.58
CA PHE A 317 9.40 -4.60 -16.75
C PHE A 317 8.28 -3.59 -16.98
N ALA A 318 7.55 -3.73 -18.07
CA ALA A 318 6.41 -2.88 -18.35
C ALA A 318 5.15 -3.72 -18.48
N THR A 319 4.09 -3.32 -17.81
CA THR A 319 2.77 -3.90 -17.99
C THR A 319 1.74 -2.80 -18.16
N ALA A 320 0.93 -2.94 -19.19
CA ALA A 320 -0.27 -2.16 -19.39
C ALA A 320 -1.44 -3.13 -19.44
N LEU A 321 -2.32 -3.03 -18.45
CA LEU A 321 -3.51 -3.87 -18.41
C LEU A 321 -4.50 -3.36 -19.45
N GLN A 322 -4.63 -4.14 -20.52
CA GLN A 322 -5.64 -3.91 -21.55
C GLN A 322 -6.91 -4.67 -21.18
N GLN A 323 -8.00 -3.97 -21.17
CA GLN A 323 -9.26 -4.36 -20.54
C GLN A 323 -10.12 -5.37 -21.24
N ALA A 324 -9.72 -5.90 -22.38
CA ALA A 324 -10.58 -6.81 -23.14
C ALA A 324 -11.08 -8.01 -22.31
N ASN A 325 -10.32 -8.45 -21.30
CA ASN A 325 -10.62 -9.67 -20.52
C ASN A 325 -10.91 -9.40 -19.03
N GLY A 326 -10.85 -8.14 -18.57
CA GLY A 326 -11.02 -7.81 -17.15
C GLY A 326 -9.88 -8.30 -16.26
N TRP A 327 -10.12 -8.29 -14.95
CA TRP A 327 -9.16 -8.68 -13.92
C TRP A 327 -9.41 -10.12 -13.51
N ASN A 328 -8.44 -11.01 -13.73
CA ASN A 328 -8.48 -12.40 -13.28
C ASN A 328 -7.26 -12.72 -12.42
N TRP A 329 -7.33 -13.78 -11.63
CA TRP A 329 -6.19 -14.20 -10.80
C TRP A 329 -4.95 -14.56 -11.62
N SER A 330 -5.14 -15.09 -12.83
CA SER A 330 -4.05 -15.42 -13.76
C SER A 330 -3.32 -14.19 -14.32
N ASP A 331 -3.93 -13.01 -14.24
CA ASP A 331 -3.31 -11.75 -14.71
C ASP A 331 -2.40 -11.14 -13.64
N LEU A 332 -2.45 -11.65 -12.41
CA LEU A 332 -1.60 -11.19 -11.33
C LEU A 332 -0.20 -11.81 -11.42
N PRO A 333 0.88 -11.03 -11.19
CA PRO A 333 2.25 -11.50 -11.35
C PRO A 333 2.71 -12.50 -10.27
N GLU A 334 1.88 -12.80 -9.28
CA GLU A 334 2.17 -13.72 -8.18
C GLU A 334 1.08 -14.80 -8.08
N VAL A 335 1.45 -16.05 -8.35
CA VAL A 335 0.52 -17.20 -8.35
C VAL A 335 -0.09 -17.45 -6.96
N GLU A 336 0.66 -17.19 -5.89
CA GLU A 336 0.19 -17.37 -4.51
C GLU A 336 -0.89 -16.34 -4.10
N ALA A 337 -1.12 -15.29 -4.92
CA ALA A 337 -2.07 -14.24 -4.59
C ALA A 337 -3.50 -14.79 -4.42
N TYR A 338 -3.92 -15.72 -5.27
CA TYR A 338 -5.22 -16.39 -5.15
C TYR A 338 -5.40 -17.02 -3.77
N GLU A 339 -4.47 -17.89 -3.39
CA GLU A 339 -4.60 -18.69 -2.16
C GLU A 339 -4.43 -17.81 -0.91
N LYS A 340 -3.43 -16.94 -0.87
CA LYS A 340 -3.07 -16.19 0.34
C LYS A 340 -3.98 -14.99 0.56
N LEU A 341 -4.17 -14.14 -0.45
CA LEU A 341 -5.06 -12.98 -0.32
C LEU A 341 -6.52 -13.40 -0.24
N GLY A 342 -6.94 -14.41 -1.02
CA GLY A 342 -8.28 -14.97 -0.95
C GLY A 342 -8.59 -15.53 0.44
N ARG A 343 -7.67 -16.30 1.03
CA ARG A 343 -7.80 -16.80 2.41
C ARG A 343 -7.96 -15.67 3.42
N LEU A 344 -7.14 -14.61 3.30
CA LEU A 344 -7.20 -13.47 4.23
C LEU A 344 -8.52 -12.70 4.13
N LEU A 345 -9.05 -12.50 2.92
CA LEU A 345 -10.37 -11.88 2.70
C LEU A 345 -11.50 -12.73 3.29
N ARG A 346 -11.45 -14.03 3.12
CA ARG A 346 -12.41 -14.96 3.73
C ARG A 346 -12.34 -14.92 5.25
N LEU A 347 -11.13 -14.89 5.80
CA LEU A 347 -10.92 -14.73 7.25
C LEU A 347 -11.58 -13.45 7.76
N ALA A 348 -11.39 -12.32 7.07
CA ALA A 348 -11.98 -11.05 7.44
C ALA A 348 -13.51 -11.10 7.43
N THR A 349 -14.10 -11.73 6.42
CA THR A 349 -15.56 -11.91 6.32
C THR A 349 -16.11 -12.81 7.42
N ALA A 350 -15.45 -13.93 7.68
CA ALA A 350 -15.85 -14.86 8.74
C ALA A 350 -15.72 -14.22 10.13
N TRP A 351 -14.63 -13.49 10.39
CA TRP A 351 -14.41 -12.79 11.64
C TRP A 351 -15.49 -11.74 11.92
N ARG A 352 -15.85 -10.93 10.95
CA ARG A 352 -16.90 -9.90 11.06
C ARG A 352 -18.29 -10.47 11.38
N HIS A 353 -18.55 -11.73 11.05
CA HIS A 353 -19.77 -12.40 11.46
C HIS A 353 -19.69 -12.93 12.89
N TRP A 354 -18.58 -13.53 13.27
CA TRP A 354 -18.47 -14.28 14.52
C TRP A 354 -18.07 -13.44 15.72
N GLU A 355 -17.30 -12.39 15.51
CA GLU A 355 -16.88 -11.51 16.60
C GLU A 355 -18.09 -10.91 17.35
N PRO A 356 -19.08 -10.26 16.69
CA PRO A 356 -20.26 -9.72 17.37
C PRO A 356 -21.10 -10.77 18.10
N LEU A 357 -21.11 -12.00 17.57
CA LEU A 357 -21.86 -13.11 18.19
C LEU A 357 -21.10 -13.70 19.38
N ALA A 358 -19.79 -13.76 19.33
CA ALA A 358 -18.94 -14.23 20.43
C ALA A 358 -18.93 -13.25 21.59
N LEU A 359 -19.00 -11.95 21.33
CA LEU A 359 -19.10 -10.90 22.35
C LEU A 359 -20.50 -10.79 22.97
N ASN A 360 -21.55 -11.32 22.32
CA ASN A 360 -22.92 -11.25 22.81
C ASN A 360 -23.28 -12.48 23.63
N PRO A 361 -23.41 -12.39 24.97
CA PRO A 361 -23.71 -13.54 25.83
C PRO A 361 -25.11 -14.18 25.56
N LYS A 362 -25.98 -13.47 24.85
CA LYS A 362 -27.33 -13.97 24.50
C LYS A 362 -27.36 -14.73 23.17
N LYS A 363 -26.39 -14.51 22.28
CA LYS A 363 -26.28 -15.16 20.98
C LYS A 363 -25.09 -16.11 21.00
N ARG A 364 -25.30 -17.40 21.25
CA ARG A 364 -24.22 -18.41 21.25
C ARG A 364 -24.21 -19.14 19.92
N LEU A 365 -23.08 -19.04 19.21
CA LEU A 365 -22.77 -19.88 18.05
C LEU A 365 -22.78 -21.37 18.45
N GLY A 366 -23.25 -22.24 17.57
CA GLY A 366 -23.39 -23.67 17.84
C GLY A 366 -22.06 -24.30 18.34
N PHE A 367 -20.94 -23.99 17.67
CA PHE A 367 -19.62 -24.51 18.02
C PHE A 367 -19.09 -24.06 19.38
N LEU A 368 -19.57 -22.94 19.95
CA LEU A 368 -19.22 -22.52 21.32
C LEU A 368 -19.74 -23.47 22.40
N ARG A 369 -20.63 -24.39 22.03
CA ARG A 369 -21.10 -25.48 22.90
C ARG A 369 -20.16 -26.68 22.93
N ASP A 370 -19.24 -26.79 21.97
CA ASP A 370 -18.33 -27.89 21.86
C ASP A 370 -17.30 -27.91 23.00
N ALA A 371 -16.83 -29.09 23.34
CA ALA A 371 -15.93 -29.27 24.46
C ALA A 371 -14.63 -28.47 24.32
N TRP A 372 -14.08 -28.39 23.09
CA TRP A 372 -12.87 -27.63 22.81
C TRP A 372 -13.05 -26.13 22.98
N ALA A 373 -14.16 -25.57 22.51
CA ALA A 373 -14.48 -24.16 22.63
C ALA A 373 -14.69 -23.73 24.09
N LYS A 374 -15.33 -24.62 24.88
CA LYS A 374 -15.50 -24.42 26.32
C LYS A 374 -14.17 -24.50 27.07
N ALA A 375 -13.29 -25.44 26.71
CA ALA A 375 -11.97 -25.59 27.29
C ALA A 375 -11.09 -24.33 27.07
N GLN A 376 -11.29 -23.64 25.93
CA GLN A 376 -10.59 -22.40 25.57
C GLN A 376 -11.32 -21.12 26.04
N ASN A 377 -12.43 -21.24 26.76
CA ASN A 377 -13.25 -20.11 27.24
C ASN A 377 -13.72 -19.16 26.12
N LEU A 378 -13.91 -19.62 24.89
CA LEU A 378 -14.28 -18.80 23.74
C LEU A 378 -15.66 -18.13 23.91
N GLY A 379 -16.52 -18.66 24.77
CA GLY A 379 -17.82 -18.06 25.12
C GLY A 379 -17.74 -16.93 26.14
N LYS A 380 -16.54 -16.62 26.65
CA LYS A 380 -16.27 -15.54 27.60
C LYS A 380 -15.00 -14.83 27.14
N LEU A 381 -15.15 -13.88 26.21
CA LEU A 381 -14.04 -12.96 25.93
C LEU A 381 -13.82 -12.14 27.20
N SER A 382 -12.74 -12.43 27.90
CA SER A 382 -12.34 -11.71 29.12
C SER A 382 -11.68 -10.39 28.71
N ASP A 383 -11.52 -9.47 29.67
CA ASP A 383 -10.79 -8.22 29.48
C ASP A 383 -9.38 -8.41 28.91
N ASN A 384 -8.77 -9.57 29.12
CA ASN A 384 -7.45 -9.91 28.59
C ASN A 384 -7.43 -10.22 27.08
N THR A 385 -8.58 -10.51 26.45
CA THR A 385 -8.66 -10.75 25.00
C THR A 385 -9.08 -9.50 24.22
N GLY A 386 -9.65 -8.49 24.92
CA GLY A 386 -10.14 -7.26 24.31
C GLY A 386 -9.15 -6.56 23.38
N PRO A 387 -7.87 -6.34 23.77
CA PRO A 387 -6.87 -5.72 22.89
C PRO A 387 -6.56 -6.52 21.64
N HIS A 388 -6.57 -7.86 21.70
CA HIS A 388 -6.34 -8.74 20.54
C HIS A 388 -7.49 -8.64 19.54
N VAL A 389 -8.73 -8.71 20.04
CA VAL A 389 -9.96 -8.59 19.25
C VAL A 389 -10.01 -7.22 18.58
N GLU A 390 -9.81 -6.15 19.33
CA GLU A 390 -9.86 -4.77 18.81
C GLU A 390 -8.79 -4.53 17.72
N ALA A 391 -7.57 -5.00 17.93
CA ALA A 391 -6.49 -4.83 16.96
C ALA A 391 -6.76 -5.63 15.67
N LEU A 392 -7.30 -6.83 15.78
CA LEU A 392 -7.67 -7.67 14.65
C LEU A 392 -8.83 -7.04 13.87
N ASP A 393 -9.91 -6.68 14.55
CA ASP A 393 -11.08 -6.06 13.94
C ASP A 393 -10.70 -4.80 13.18
N ARG A 394 -9.94 -3.91 13.81
CA ARG A 394 -9.45 -2.68 13.19
C ARG A 394 -8.68 -2.94 11.90
N TYR A 395 -7.78 -3.93 11.88
CA TYR A 395 -7.03 -4.25 10.67
C TYR A 395 -7.91 -4.91 9.59
N LEU A 396 -8.74 -5.87 9.95
CA LEU A 396 -9.59 -6.59 9.00
C LEU A 396 -10.67 -5.69 8.38
N VAL A 397 -11.18 -4.70 9.11
CA VAL A 397 -12.07 -3.67 8.55
C VAL A 397 -11.35 -2.90 7.43
N HIS A 398 -10.12 -2.43 7.65
CA HIS A 398 -9.35 -1.75 6.60
C HIS A 398 -9.11 -2.64 5.37
N LEU A 399 -8.84 -3.92 5.57
CA LEU A 399 -8.69 -4.87 4.46
C LEU A 399 -9.96 -4.98 3.61
N VAL A 400 -11.13 -5.12 4.25
CA VAL A 400 -12.41 -5.23 3.54
C VAL A 400 -12.77 -3.92 2.84
N GLU A 401 -12.54 -2.77 3.49
CA GLU A 401 -12.72 -1.45 2.88
C GLU A 401 -11.86 -1.27 1.63
N TRP A 402 -10.59 -1.66 1.72
CA TRP A 402 -9.66 -1.62 0.58
C TRP A 402 -10.15 -2.54 -0.56
N ALA A 403 -10.51 -3.79 -0.27
CA ALA A 403 -10.99 -4.73 -1.26
C ALA A 403 -12.28 -4.27 -1.94
N ALA A 404 -13.20 -3.67 -1.17
CA ALA A 404 -14.44 -3.13 -1.69
C ALA A 404 -14.21 -1.93 -2.63
N MET A 405 -13.27 -1.04 -2.31
CA MET A 405 -12.89 0.06 -3.21
C MET A 405 -12.30 -0.48 -4.51
N VAL A 406 -11.35 -1.40 -4.43
CA VAL A 406 -10.69 -2.01 -5.61
C VAL A 406 -11.72 -2.59 -6.57
N GLU A 407 -12.66 -3.40 -6.06
CA GLU A 407 -13.71 -4.00 -6.88
C GLU A 407 -14.65 -2.95 -7.49
N ALA A 408 -15.18 -2.06 -6.65
CA ALA A 408 -16.20 -1.10 -7.08
C ALA A 408 -15.67 -0.15 -8.16
N TYR A 409 -14.43 0.32 -8.02
CA TYR A 409 -13.83 1.23 -9.00
C TYR A 409 -13.37 0.51 -10.27
N ALA A 410 -12.96 -0.76 -10.20
CA ALA A 410 -12.71 -1.56 -11.39
C ALA A 410 -14.02 -1.74 -12.21
N ARG A 411 -15.11 -2.13 -11.56
CA ARG A 411 -16.43 -2.27 -12.20
C ARG A 411 -16.97 -0.91 -12.70
N GLY A 412 -16.83 0.14 -11.92
CA GLY A 412 -17.24 1.50 -12.28
C GLY A 412 -16.51 2.08 -13.50
N SER A 413 -15.29 1.60 -13.78
CA SER A 413 -14.52 1.93 -14.98
C SER A 413 -14.87 1.05 -16.18
N GLY A 414 -15.91 0.22 -16.09
CA GLY A 414 -16.34 -0.68 -17.14
C GLY A 414 -15.46 -1.93 -17.29
N GLN A 415 -14.60 -2.22 -16.31
CA GLN A 415 -13.77 -3.41 -16.31
C GLN A 415 -14.51 -4.58 -15.67
N SER A 416 -14.43 -5.78 -16.25
CA SER A 416 -14.83 -6.99 -15.53
C SER A 416 -13.82 -7.26 -14.41
N PHE A 417 -14.33 -7.68 -13.26
CA PHE A 417 -13.51 -7.94 -12.08
C PHE A 417 -13.86 -9.31 -11.52
N ASN A 418 -12.93 -10.26 -11.65
CA ASN A 418 -13.10 -11.67 -11.35
C ASN A 418 -12.10 -12.16 -10.29
N LEU A 419 -11.77 -11.30 -9.31
CA LEU A 419 -10.92 -11.70 -8.19
C LEU A 419 -11.77 -12.00 -6.95
N TRP A 420 -12.59 -11.04 -6.53
CA TRP A 420 -13.52 -11.18 -5.39
C TRP A 420 -14.78 -10.35 -5.58
N LYS A 421 -15.76 -10.59 -4.70
CA LYS A 421 -17.05 -9.90 -4.69
C LYS A 421 -17.36 -9.42 -3.27
N THR A 422 -17.27 -8.13 -3.05
CA THR A 422 -17.52 -7.50 -1.74
C THR A 422 -18.85 -6.76 -1.67
N ASP A 423 -19.64 -6.75 -2.76
CA ASP A 423 -20.93 -6.06 -2.85
C ASP A 423 -21.89 -6.44 -1.72
N LYS A 424 -21.88 -7.69 -1.29
CA LYS A 424 -22.69 -8.19 -0.17
C LYS A 424 -22.23 -7.72 1.21
N GLN A 425 -21.04 -7.17 1.29
CA GLN A 425 -20.46 -6.63 2.53
C GLN A 425 -20.64 -5.13 2.70
N LEU A 426 -21.18 -4.44 1.69
CA LEU A 426 -21.39 -3.00 1.71
C LEU A 426 -22.79 -2.64 2.19
N ALA A 427 -22.90 -1.60 3.03
CA ALA A 427 -24.17 -1.08 3.49
C ALA A 427 -24.92 -0.31 2.38
N ALA A 428 -24.17 0.33 1.48
CA ALA A 428 -24.68 1.02 0.31
C ALA A 428 -23.72 0.85 -0.88
N PRO A 429 -24.20 0.93 -2.13
CA PRO A 429 -23.32 0.96 -3.30
C PRO A 429 -22.34 2.12 -3.23
N ILE A 430 -21.09 1.89 -3.67
CA ILE A 430 -20.10 2.96 -3.82
C ILE A 430 -20.49 3.81 -5.03
N ASN A 431 -20.64 5.11 -4.83
CA ASN A 431 -20.80 6.05 -5.93
C ASN A 431 -19.42 6.39 -6.51
N THR A 432 -19.10 5.83 -7.69
CA THR A 432 -17.85 6.08 -8.40
C THR A 432 -17.73 7.50 -8.96
N ASN A 433 -18.82 8.27 -8.89
CA ASN A 433 -18.87 9.65 -9.36
C ASN A 433 -18.57 10.68 -8.27
N GLU A 434 -18.47 10.26 -7.01
CA GLU A 434 -18.16 11.13 -5.87
C GLU A 434 -16.82 10.71 -5.24
N PRO A 435 -16.12 11.63 -4.54
CA PRO A 435 -14.98 11.24 -3.75
C PRO A 435 -15.41 10.13 -2.79
N PRO A 436 -14.61 9.09 -2.57
CA PRO A 436 -14.99 8.02 -1.68
C PRO A 436 -15.15 8.61 -0.27
N ALA A 437 -16.39 8.81 0.15
CA ALA A 437 -16.71 8.79 1.57
C ALA A 437 -16.20 7.46 2.13
N ALA A 438 -15.90 7.39 3.43
CA ALA A 438 -15.51 6.14 4.07
C ALA A 438 -16.51 5.04 3.66
N VAL A 439 -15.99 3.92 3.18
CA VAL A 439 -16.80 2.78 2.77
C VAL A 439 -17.59 2.31 3.99
N GLN A 440 -18.91 2.25 3.87
CA GLN A 440 -19.76 1.77 4.94
C GLN A 440 -19.96 0.26 4.81
N LEU A 441 -19.44 -0.49 5.77
CA LEU A 441 -19.59 -1.93 5.81
C LEU A 441 -20.92 -2.32 6.47
N LYS A 442 -21.56 -3.31 5.88
CA LYS A 442 -22.81 -3.90 6.38
C LYS A 442 -22.53 -4.75 7.61
N ASP A 443 -23.45 -4.77 8.57
CA ASP A 443 -23.40 -5.74 9.67
C ASP A 443 -23.58 -7.17 9.12
N LEU A 444 -22.63 -8.05 9.40
CA LEU A 444 -22.65 -9.48 9.03
C LEU A 444 -23.03 -10.40 10.18
N ALA A 445 -23.51 -9.89 11.32
CA ALA A 445 -24.02 -10.72 12.41
C ALA A 445 -25.31 -11.47 12.04
N ASP A 446 -26.03 -11.02 11.01
CA ASP A 446 -27.13 -11.77 10.40
C ASP A 446 -26.61 -12.93 9.56
N GLU A 447 -27.09 -14.16 9.85
CA GLU A 447 -26.59 -15.40 9.23
C GLU A 447 -26.77 -15.41 7.71
N LYS A 448 -27.89 -14.93 7.18
CA LYS A 448 -28.13 -14.88 5.73
C LYS A 448 -27.25 -13.89 5.03
N ALA A 449 -27.02 -12.71 5.64
CA ALA A 449 -26.12 -11.70 5.12
C ALA A 449 -24.67 -12.21 5.09
N TYR A 450 -24.26 -12.93 6.14
CA TYR A 450 -22.96 -13.57 6.22
C TYR A 450 -22.78 -14.68 5.17
N GLU A 451 -23.71 -15.63 5.08
CA GLU A 451 -23.65 -16.72 4.10
C GLU A 451 -23.53 -16.18 2.67
N ALA A 452 -24.34 -15.18 2.31
CA ALA A 452 -24.29 -14.54 1.01
C ALA A 452 -22.94 -13.82 0.74
N ALA A 453 -22.38 -13.16 1.77
CA ALA A 453 -21.11 -12.46 1.66
C ALA A 453 -19.89 -13.41 1.59
N PHE A 454 -19.95 -14.55 2.29
CA PHE A 454 -18.84 -15.49 2.39
C PHE A 454 -18.77 -16.47 1.22
N ASN A 455 -19.91 -17.03 0.82
CA ASN A 455 -19.95 -18.10 -0.19
C ASN A 455 -19.49 -17.61 -1.58
N ASP A 456 -19.86 -16.37 -1.94
CA ASP A 456 -19.57 -15.79 -3.25
C ASP A 456 -18.33 -14.90 -3.25
N LEU A 457 -17.64 -14.78 -2.11
CA LEU A 457 -16.58 -13.77 -1.93
C LEU A 457 -15.43 -13.91 -2.91
N ILE A 458 -14.89 -15.11 -3.06
CA ILE A 458 -13.72 -15.35 -3.92
C ILE A 458 -14.18 -16.00 -5.22
N VAL A 459 -13.86 -15.35 -6.33
CA VAL A 459 -14.11 -15.92 -7.66
C VAL A 459 -13.04 -16.99 -7.91
N PRO A 460 -13.39 -18.25 -8.20
CA PRO A 460 -12.41 -19.29 -8.43
C PRO A 460 -11.44 -18.94 -9.55
N ALA A 461 -10.17 -19.23 -9.36
CA ALA A 461 -9.19 -19.14 -10.43
C ALA A 461 -9.44 -20.25 -11.45
N GLU A 462 -9.01 -20.05 -12.70
CA GLU A 462 -9.18 -21.05 -13.76
C GLU A 462 -8.59 -22.42 -13.34
N GLY A 463 -9.36 -23.46 -13.48
CA GLY A 463 -8.98 -24.82 -13.09
C GLY A 463 -9.00 -25.11 -11.58
N LYS A 464 -9.41 -24.16 -10.74
CA LYS A 464 -9.59 -24.35 -9.30
C LYS A 464 -11.05 -24.69 -8.99
N LEU A 465 -11.25 -25.45 -7.92
CA LEU A 465 -12.59 -25.74 -7.40
C LEU A 465 -13.15 -24.51 -6.66
N ASP A 466 -14.48 -24.47 -6.53
CA ASP A 466 -15.11 -23.45 -5.70
C ASP A 466 -14.62 -23.55 -4.26
N PRO A 467 -14.27 -22.42 -3.62
CA PRO A 467 -13.95 -22.40 -2.21
C PRO A 467 -15.10 -22.96 -1.37
N GLY A 468 -14.78 -23.60 -0.25
CA GLY A 468 -15.81 -24.11 0.66
C GLY A 468 -16.76 -23.01 1.14
N ASN A 469 -18.02 -23.37 1.40
CA ASN A 469 -19.04 -22.43 1.88
C ASN A 469 -18.98 -22.22 3.41
N ALA A 470 -19.83 -21.33 3.94
CA ALA A 470 -19.90 -21.03 5.36
C ALA A 470 -20.19 -22.27 6.23
N ALA A 471 -21.00 -23.21 5.76
CA ALA A 471 -21.31 -24.45 6.49
C ALA A 471 -20.10 -25.40 6.56
N SER A 472 -19.31 -25.51 5.47
CA SER A 472 -18.08 -26.30 5.46
C SER A 472 -17.03 -25.72 6.41
N LEU A 473 -16.92 -24.40 6.48
CA LEU A 473 -16.01 -23.70 7.39
C LEU A 473 -16.28 -24.05 8.86
N LEU A 474 -17.54 -24.08 9.29
CA LEU A 474 -17.92 -24.50 10.65
C LEU A 474 -17.47 -25.93 10.96
N THR A 475 -17.56 -26.82 9.97
CA THR A 475 -17.10 -28.21 10.10
C THR A 475 -15.58 -28.29 10.28
N GLU A 476 -14.83 -27.53 9.48
CA GLU A 476 -13.37 -27.48 9.56
C GLU A 476 -12.88 -26.92 10.91
N ILE A 477 -13.53 -25.88 11.43
CA ILE A 477 -13.22 -25.35 12.76
C ILE A 477 -13.45 -26.41 13.84
N GLY A 478 -14.55 -27.15 13.76
CA GLY A 478 -14.84 -28.25 14.70
C GLY A 478 -13.78 -29.37 14.67
N ARG A 479 -13.19 -29.63 13.50
CA ARG A 479 -12.10 -30.61 13.33
C ARG A 479 -10.77 -30.08 13.87
N ALA A 480 -10.43 -28.84 13.56
CA ALA A 480 -9.17 -28.21 13.96
C ALA A 480 -9.09 -27.92 15.46
N GLY A 481 -10.22 -27.79 16.14
CA GLY A 481 -10.30 -27.53 17.59
C GLY A 481 -9.75 -28.62 18.52
N LYS A 482 -9.07 -29.63 17.96
CA LYS A 482 -8.42 -30.71 18.73
C LYS A 482 -6.92 -30.49 18.95
N GLU A 483 -6.35 -29.41 18.43
CA GLU A 483 -4.92 -29.08 18.59
C GLU A 483 -4.64 -28.32 19.89
N ASP A 484 -3.48 -28.54 20.48
CA ASP A 484 -3.08 -28.08 21.82
C ASP A 484 -2.63 -26.59 21.90
N ALA A 485 -3.18 -25.68 21.11
CA ALA A 485 -2.84 -24.27 21.21
C ALA A 485 -3.74 -23.53 22.23
N PRO A 486 -3.21 -22.58 23.02
CA PRO A 486 -3.99 -21.94 24.07
C PRO A 486 -4.92 -20.83 23.53
N GLY A 487 -6.11 -20.79 24.08
CA GLY A 487 -7.01 -19.66 24.02
C GLY A 487 -7.54 -19.28 22.62
N LEU A 488 -7.70 -17.98 22.41
CA LEU A 488 -8.23 -17.41 21.17
C LEU A 488 -7.29 -17.66 19.95
N GLY A 489 -5.98 -17.83 20.19
CA GLY A 489 -5.01 -18.13 19.13
C GLY A 489 -5.31 -19.44 18.38
N MET A 490 -5.75 -20.47 19.10
CA MET A 490 -6.17 -21.73 18.49
C MET A 490 -7.41 -21.54 17.60
N PHE A 491 -8.40 -20.79 18.07
CA PHE A 491 -9.59 -20.48 17.29
C PHE A 491 -9.22 -19.73 16.00
N MET A 492 -8.35 -18.73 16.10
CA MET A 492 -7.91 -17.96 14.93
C MET A 492 -7.11 -18.81 13.94
N THR A 493 -6.24 -19.69 14.42
CA THR A 493 -5.50 -20.66 13.58
C THR A 493 -6.49 -21.59 12.85
N ALA A 494 -7.48 -22.14 13.57
CA ALA A 494 -8.49 -23.01 12.98
C ALA A 494 -9.35 -22.26 11.94
N LEU A 495 -9.76 -21.04 12.26
CA LEU A 495 -10.52 -20.17 11.38
C LEU A 495 -9.74 -19.84 10.10
N HIS A 496 -8.48 -19.46 10.21
CA HIS A 496 -7.63 -19.13 9.08
C HIS A 496 -7.39 -20.34 8.16
N ARG A 497 -7.11 -21.52 8.74
CA ARG A 497 -6.96 -22.78 7.95
C ARG A 497 -8.24 -23.14 7.22
N GLY A 498 -9.40 -23.03 7.88
CA GLY A 498 -10.70 -23.31 7.28
C GLY A 498 -11.12 -22.31 6.20
N CYS A 499 -10.50 -21.12 6.14
CA CYS A 499 -10.72 -20.11 5.11
C CYS A 499 -9.89 -20.34 3.83
N ALA A 500 -9.22 -21.49 3.67
CA ALA A 500 -8.50 -21.82 2.43
C ALA A 500 -9.40 -21.75 1.19
N VAL A 501 -8.81 -21.38 0.04
CA VAL A 501 -9.48 -21.24 -1.27
C VAL A 501 -8.96 -22.26 -2.26
#